data_6c49b10f2bc3a866dc5b5220bd43458e
#
_entry.id   6c49b10f2bc3a866dc5b5220bd43458e
#
_cell.length_a   1.000
_cell.length_b   1.000
_cell.length_c   1.000
_cell.angle_alpha   90.00
_cell.angle_beta   90.00
_cell.angle_gamma   90.00
#
_symmetry.space_group_name_H-M   'P 1'
#
loop_
_entity.id
_entity.type
_entity.pdbx_description
1 polymer ?
#
loop_
_entity_poly.entity_id
_entity_poly.type
_entity_poly.pdbx_seq_one_letter_code
_entity_poly.pdbx_strand_id
1 'polypeptide(L)'
;MNVAKKAMAGTMESNDVMVYVSPAIQGLEVRVKSIVANQFGAQIERVARETAQALGAEEALIELDDRGAVDCTIRARVETALLRARGEEA
;
A
#
# COMPACT_ATOMS: atom_id res chain seq x y z
N MET A 1 1.33 14.70 1.24
CA MET A 1 2.57 14.01 0.79
C MET A 1 2.49 13.78 -0.71
N ASN A 2 3.58 14.00 -1.40
CA ASN A 2 3.61 13.82 -2.85
C ASN A 2 4.35 12.53 -3.21
N VAL A 3 3.70 11.66 -3.98
CA VAL A 3 4.33 10.43 -4.49
C VAL A 3 5.04 10.79 -5.78
N ALA A 4 6.37 10.77 -5.73
CA ALA A 4 7.20 11.25 -6.83
C ALA A 4 7.80 10.13 -7.68
N LYS A 5 7.91 8.93 -7.15
CA LYS A 5 8.55 7.82 -7.85
C LYS A 5 7.94 6.49 -7.41
N LYS A 6 8.28 5.43 -8.15
CA LYS A 6 7.85 4.09 -7.78
C LYS A 6 8.67 3.56 -6.61
N ALA A 7 8.03 2.84 -5.71
CA ALA A 7 8.69 2.20 -4.58
C ALA A 7 7.92 0.98 -4.15
N MET A 8 8.54 0.17 -3.32
CA MET A 8 7.89 -1.02 -2.81
C MET A 8 8.39 -1.33 -1.40
N ALA A 9 7.60 -2.14 -0.69
CA ALA A 9 7.97 -2.66 0.63
C ALA A 9 7.25 -3.97 0.86
N GLY A 10 7.84 -4.83 1.67
CA GLY A 10 7.24 -6.11 2.04
C GLY A 10 7.89 -7.29 1.36
N THR A 11 7.24 -8.45 1.50
CA THR A 11 7.70 -9.69 0.88
C THR A 11 6.51 -10.49 0.37
N MET A 12 6.80 -11.56 -0.36
CA MET A 12 5.80 -12.49 -0.85
C MET A 12 5.65 -13.71 0.06
N GLU A 13 6.25 -13.67 1.23
CA GLU A 13 6.20 -14.80 2.17
C GLU A 13 4.85 -14.88 2.87
N SER A 14 4.55 -16.05 3.44
CA SER A 14 3.31 -16.27 4.18
C SER A 14 3.13 -15.22 5.27
N ASN A 15 1.92 -14.75 5.42
CA ASN A 15 1.51 -13.78 6.43
C ASN A 15 2.10 -12.39 6.23
N ASP A 16 2.67 -12.12 5.06
CA ASP A 16 3.18 -10.80 4.71
C ASP A 16 2.40 -10.23 3.53
N VAL A 17 2.76 -9.05 3.10
CA VAL A 17 2.18 -8.40 1.93
C VAL A 17 3.29 -7.66 1.19
N MET A 18 3.25 -7.73 -0.13
CA MET A 18 4.13 -6.90 -0.97
C MET A 18 3.31 -5.71 -1.45
N VAL A 19 3.82 -4.51 -1.19
CA VAL A 19 3.14 -3.28 -1.56
C VAL A 19 3.97 -2.54 -2.60
N TYR A 20 3.31 -2.18 -3.70
CA TYR A 20 3.89 -1.39 -4.78
C TYR A 20 3.19 -0.06 -4.84
N VAL A 21 3.95 1.02 -4.85
CA VAL A 21 3.42 2.38 -4.96
C VAL A 21 3.97 3.03 -6.21
N SER A 22 3.11 3.72 -6.94
CA SER A 22 3.52 4.52 -8.09
C SER A 22 2.75 5.82 -8.13
N PRO A 23 3.30 6.84 -8.80
CA PRO A 23 2.59 8.11 -8.96
C PRO A 23 1.29 7.91 -9.75
N ALA A 24 0.29 8.71 -9.43
CA ALA A 24 -0.95 8.78 -10.19
C ALA A 24 -1.37 10.23 -10.27
N ILE A 25 -2.17 10.58 -11.26
CA ILE A 25 -2.55 11.97 -11.49
C ILE A 25 -4.01 12.25 -11.17
N GLN A 26 -4.79 11.22 -10.82
CA GLN A 26 -6.22 11.36 -10.60
C GLN A 26 -6.65 10.68 -9.30
N GLY A 27 -6.08 11.09 -8.19
CA GLY A 27 -6.51 10.63 -6.90
C GLY A 27 -5.82 9.37 -6.44
N LEU A 28 -6.38 8.80 -5.40
CA LEU A 28 -5.82 7.61 -4.75
C LEU A 28 -6.54 6.36 -5.28
N GLU A 29 -5.77 5.47 -5.88
CA GLU A 29 -6.29 4.19 -6.35
C GLU A 29 -5.61 3.07 -5.58
N VAL A 30 -6.40 2.10 -5.10
CA VAL A 30 -5.89 0.95 -4.36
C VAL A 30 -6.36 -0.32 -5.06
N ARG A 31 -5.44 -1.20 -5.38
CA ARG A 31 -5.75 -2.49 -6.01
C ARG A 31 -5.22 -3.60 -5.13
N VAL A 32 -6.07 -4.56 -4.83
CA VAL A 32 -5.73 -5.66 -3.94
C VAL A 32 -5.77 -6.98 -4.68
N LYS A 33 -4.68 -7.74 -4.59
CA LYS A 33 -4.62 -9.13 -4.98
C LYS A 33 -4.27 -9.90 -3.72
N SER A 34 -5.11 -10.88 -3.35
CA SER A 34 -4.91 -11.60 -2.11
C SER A 34 -5.38 -13.04 -2.24
N ILE A 35 -4.69 -13.93 -1.55
CA ILE A 35 -5.13 -15.33 -1.45
C ILE A 35 -6.43 -15.47 -0.67
N VAL A 36 -6.83 -14.41 0.06
CA VAL A 36 -8.07 -14.38 0.86
C VAL A 36 -8.99 -13.24 0.42
N ALA A 37 -8.88 -12.79 -0.82
CA ALA A 37 -9.59 -11.61 -1.30
C ALA A 37 -11.10 -11.71 -1.19
N ASN A 38 -11.67 -12.92 -1.35
CA ASN A 38 -13.11 -13.12 -1.25
C ASN A 38 -13.66 -12.79 0.14
N GLN A 39 -12.83 -12.94 1.17
CA GLN A 39 -13.26 -12.70 2.56
C GLN A 39 -12.76 -11.36 3.08
N PHE A 40 -11.53 -10.97 2.73
CA PHE A 40 -10.85 -9.86 3.40
C PHE A 40 -10.37 -8.77 2.44
N GLY A 41 -10.70 -8.87 1.14
CA GLY A 41 -10.23 -7.89 0.17
C GLY A 41 -10.65 -6.47 0.49
N ALA A 42 -11.91 -6.29 0.91
CA ALA A 42 -12.42 -4.97 1.25
C ALA A 42 -11.72 -4.38 2.48
N GLN A 43 -11.43 -5.22 3.47
CA GLN A 43 -10.72 -4.78 4.67
C GLN A 43 -9.28 -4.41 4.35
N ILE A 44 -8.61 -5.19 3.52
CA ILE A 44 -7.24 -4.90 3.10
C ILE A 44 -7.18 -3.56 2.38
N GLU A 45 -8.12 -3.34 1.46
CA GLU A 45 -8.20 -2.07 0.74
C GLU A 45 -8.44 -0.91 1.69
N ARG A 46 -9.34 -1.08 2.65
CA ARG A 46 -9.64 -0.03 3.62
C ARG A 46 -8.41 0.34 4.44
N VAL A 47 -7.68 -0.65 4.95
CA VAL A 47 -6.48 -0.38 5.75
C VAL A 47 -5.44 0.35 4.92
N ALA A 48 -5.22 -0.07 3.68
CA ALA A 48 -4.27 0.58 2.79
C ALA A 48 -4.69 2.03 2.52
N ARG A 49 -5.97 2.24 2.23
CA ARG A 49 -6.49 3.58 1.92
C ARG A 49 -6.42 4.50 3.12
N GLU A 50 -6.78 4.00 4.29
CA GLU A 50 -6.71 4.79 5.52
C GLU A 50 -5.27 5.18 5.84
N THR A 51 -4.33 4.27 5.63
CA THR A 51 -2.91 4.55 5.86
C THR A 51 -2.42 5.65 4.92
N ALA A 52 -2.77 5.54 3.63
CA ALA A 52 -2.39 6.54 2.65
C ALA A 52 -2.99 7.91 2.99
N GLN A 53 -4.25 7.94 3.39
CA GLN A 53 -4.92 9.18 3.75
C GLN A 53 -4.31 9.81 5.00
N ALA A 54 -3.93 9.01 5.97
CA ALA A 54 -3.28 9.50 7.19
C ALA A 54 -1.93 10.15 6.88
N LEU A 55 -1.25 9.69 5.83
CA LEU A 55 0.01 10.27 5.39
C LEU A 55 -0.19 11.41 4.39
N GLY A 56 -1.43 11.70 4.01
CA GLY A 56 -1.72 12.75 3.05
C GLY A 56 -1.37 12.39 1.61
N ALA A 57 -1.31 11.11 1.27
CA ALA A 57 -1.03 10.66 -0.09
C ALA A 57 -2.33 10.68 -0.87
N GLU A 58 -2.51 11.68 -1.72
CA GLU A 58 -3.77 11.91 -2.43
C GLU A 58 -3.73 11.50 -3.90
N GLU A 59 -2.53 11.38 -4.47
CA GLU A 59 -2.36 11.01 -5.88
C GLU A 59 -1.35 9.88 -5.96
N ALA A 60 -1.84 8.67 -5.83
CA ALA A 60 -0.98 7.50 -5.83
C ALA A 60 -1.76 6.27 -6.28
N LEU A 61 -1.06 5.34 -6.90
CA LEU A 61 -1.55 3.99 -7.13
C LEU A 61 -0.85 3.07 -6.15
N ILE A 62 -1.64 2.38 -5.33
CA ILE A 62 -1.12 1.41 -4.37
C ILE A 62 -1.63 0.04 -4.76
N GLU A 63 -0.70 -0.86 -5.06
CA GLU A 63 -1.03 -2.24 -5.41
C GLU A 63 -0.48 -3.16 -4.34
N LEU A 64 -1.34 -4.04 -3.83
CA LEU A 64 -0.97 -4.97 -2.78
C LEU A 64 -1.11 -6.40 -3.28
N ASP A 65 -0.08 -7.20 -3.04
CA ASP A 65 -0.13 -8.63 -3.23
C ASP A 65 -0.06 -9.26 -1.84
N ASP A 66 -1.21 -9.62 -1.31
CA ASP A 66 -1.35 -10.04 0.09
C ASP A 66 -1.25 -11.55 0.23
N ARG A 67 -0.50 -11.97 1.23
CA ARG A 67 -0.28 -13.37 1.55
C ARG A 67 -0.78 -13.70 2.96
N GLY A 68 -1.83 -13.01 3.39
CA GLY A 68 -2.45 -13.27 4.68
C GLY A 68 -1.94 -12.38 5.80
N ALA A 69 -1.51 -11.16 5.47
CA ALA A 69 -1.01 -10.21 6.46
C ALA A 69 -2.14 -9.71 7.37
N VAL A 70 -1.80 -9.47 8.63
CA VAL A 70 -2.72 -8.80 9.55
C VAL A 70 -2.68 -7.30 9.33
N ASP A 71 -3.66 -6.57 9.87
CA ASP A 71 -3.82 -5.14 9.61
C ASP A 71 -2.57 -4.33 9.92
N CYS A 72 -1.89 -4.59 11.03
CA CYS A 72 -0.72 -3.81 11.39
C CYS A 72 0.44 -4.05 10.42
N THR A 73 0.55 -5.24 9.85
CA THR A 73 1.56 -5.52 8.84
C THR A 73 1.26 -4.78 7.55
N ILE A 74 -0.01 -4.80 7.12
CA ILE A 74 -0.43 -4.05 5.93
C ILE A 74 -0.11 -2.57 6.12
N ARG A 75 -0.47 -2.02 7.26
CA ARG A 75 -0.25 -0.61 7.58
C ARG A 75 1.24 -0.25 7.51
N ALA A 76 2.08 -1.09 8.13
CA ALA A 76 3.52 -0.85 8.16
C ALA A 76 4.13 -0.89 6.76
N ARG A 77 3.70 -1.86 5.93
CA ARG A 77 4.25 -1.98 4.58
C ARG A 77 3.80 -0.85 3.67
N VAL A 78 2.51 -0.46 3.76
CA VAL A 78 2.00 0.66 2.97
C VAL A 78 2.71 1.95 3.36
N GLU A 79 2.86 2.19 4.64
CA GLU A 79 3.57 3.38 5.11
C GLU A 79 5.01 3.42 4.60
N THR A 80 5.72 2.31 4.73
CA THR A 80 7.11 2.24 4.27
C THR A 80 7.22 2.48 2.78
N ALA A 81 6.34 1.86 1.99
CA ALA A 81 6.37 2.03 0.54
C ALA A 81 6.09 3.48 0.16
N LEU A 82 5.12 4.12 0.81
CA LEU A 82 4.79 5.52 0.54
C LEU A 82 5.94 6.45 0.91
N LEU A 83 6.58 6.23 2.05
CA LEU A 83 7.70 7.06 2.46
C LEU A 83 8.88 6.92 1.50
N ARG A 84 9.11 5.73 0.97
CA ARG A 84 10.12 5.53 -0.05
C ARG A 84 9.75 6.20 -1.36
N ALA A 85 8.46 6.24 -1.68
CA ALA A 85 7.97 6.76 -2.96
C ALA A 85 7.92 8.29 -3.01
N ARG A 86 7.97 8.97 -1.88
CA ARG A 86 7.90 10.43 -1.88
C ARG A 86 9.16 11.08 -2.46
N GLY A 87 10.23 10.33 -2.63
CA GLY A 87 11.42 10.81 -3.33
C GLY A 87 12.33 11.72 -2.53
N GLU A 88 12.02 11.92 -1.26
CA GLU A 88 12.86 12.71 -0.37
C GLU A 88 13.82 11.80 0.37
N GLU A 89 15.02 12.27 0.57
CA GLU A 89 15.98 11.58 1.40
C GLU A 89 15.66 11.85 2.85
N ALA A 90 15.53 10.81 3.61
CA ALA A 90 15.24 10.93 5.04
C ALA A 90 16.45 11.39 5.82
#